data_d0f34c6e3cee2b7baefecb4dcf65d4e6
#
_entry.id   d0f34c6e3cee2b7baefecb4dcf65d4e6
#
_cell.length_a   1.000
_cell.length_b   1.000
_cell.length_c   1.000
_cell.angle_alpha   90.00
_cell.angle_beta   90.00
_cell.angle_gamma   90.00
#
_symmetry.space_group_name_H-M   'P 1'
#
loop_
_entity.id
_entity.type
_entity.pdbx_description
1 polymer ?
#
loop_
_entity_poly.entity_id
_entity_poly.type
_entity_poly.pdbx_seq_one_letter_code
_entity_poly.pdbx_strand_id
1 'polypeptide(L)'
;MSEMTAAMIEQRNEKYLNELQGNIGKYLSFLSIMARFHKYPVADLTSFAIEAPAMFTAVASADFWAKHFHRSISPRAKGVTLIKDGKKTVFYDVSETEAPRNNPLDVRLWQYNESVHKKLNGSNLRNFIFPQARQDSRRRKSAELGKRPRF
;
A
#
# COMPACT_ATOMS: atom_id res chain seq x y z
N MET A 1 23.04 -5.80 -21.86
CA MET A 1 22.73 -5.32 -20.49
C MET A 1 22.76 -6.55 -19.58
N SER A 2 23.57 -6.52 -18.52
CA SER A 2 23.65 -7.65 -17.58
C SER A 2 22.31 -7.78 -16.83
N GLU A 3 21.72 -8.95 -16.88
CA GLU A 3 20.47 -9.23 -16.19
C GLU A 3 20.71 -9.29 -14.67
N MET A 4 20.01 -8.48 -13.89
CA MET A 4 20.14 -8.48 -12.44
C MET A 4 19.69 -9.82 -11.84
N THR A 5 20.50 -10.39 -10.96
CA THR A 5 20.14 -11.61 -10.19
C THR A 5 19.20 -11.25 -9.03
N ALA A 6 18.52 -12.26 -8.45
CA ALA A 6 17.69 -12.05 -7.26
C ALA A 6 18.49 -11.42 -6.10
N ALA A 7 19.70 -11.91 -5.84
CA ALA A 7 20.58 -11.36 -4.80
C ALA A 7 20.96 -9.89 -5.04
N MET A 8 21.18 -9.49 -6.28
CA MET A 8 21.45 -8.08 -6.62
C MET A 8 20.23 -7.18 -6.37
N ILE A 9 19.01 -7.68 -6.61
CA ILE A 9 17.76 -6.95 -6.31
C ILE A 9 17.59 -6.79 -4.80
N GLU A 10 17.83 -7.84 -4.02
CA GLU A 10 17.75 -7.79 -2.56
C GLU A 10 18.79 -6.80 -1.99
N GLN A 11 20.03 -6.86 -2.43
CA GLN A 11 21.08 -5.91 -2.01
C GLN A 11 20.72 -4.45 -2.37
N ARG A 12 20.19 -4.22 -3.56
CA ARG A 12 19.72 -2.90 -3.98
C ARG A 12 18.59 -2.38 -3.07
N ASN A 13 17.64 -3.24 -2.74
CA ASN A 13 16.51 -2.91 -1.87
C ASN A 13 16.99 -2.59 -0.44
N GLU A 14 17.92 -3.37 0.10
CA GLU A 14 18.53 -3.11 1.41
C GLU A 14 19.28 -1.77 1.44
N LYS A 15 20.07 -1.49 0.42
CA LYS A 15 20.73 -0.18 0.26
C LYS A 15 19.72 0.97 0.26
N TYR A 16 18.63 0.84 -0.48
CA TYR A 16 17.58 1.86 -0.51
C TYR A 16 16.97 2.10 0.86
N LEU A 17 16.64 1.04 1.61
CA LEU A 17 16.09 1.15 2.97
C LEU A 17 17.06 1.85 3.94
N ASN A 18 18.36 1.56 3.84
CA ASN A 18 19.38 2.24 4.65
C ASN A 18 19.47 3.73 4.33
N GLU A 19 19.29 4.12 3.07
CA GLU A 19 19.29 5.53 2.65
C GLU A 19 18.07 6.33 3.14
N LEU A 20 16.97 5.66 3.53
CA LEU A 20 15.78 6.35 4.07
C LEU A 20 16.08 7.03 5.40
N GLN A 21 16.98 6.49 6.22
CA GLN A 21 17.30 7.03 7.55
C GLN A 21 17.91 8.43 7.51
N GLY A 22 18.62 8.74 6.44
CA GLY A 22 19.29 10.04 6.27
C GLY A 22 18.60 11.01 5.32
N ASN A 23 17.48 10.62 4.69
CA ASN A 23 16.83 11.41 3.64
C ASN A 23 15.32 11.51 3.83
N ILE A 24 14.87 12.62 4.44
CA ILE A 24 13.44 12.84 4.70
C ILE A 24 12.58 12.83 3.43
N GLY A 25 13.08 13.36 2.31
CA GLY A 25 12.35 13.37 1.04
C GLY A 25 12.12 11.96 0.50
N LYS A 26 13.15 11.10 0.51
CA LYS A 26 13.01 9.69 0.16
C LYS A 26 12.06 8.96 1.10
N TYR A 27 12.15 9.24 2.40
CA TYR A 27 11.27 8.64 3.40
C TYR A 27 9.79 8.99 3.15
N LEU A 28 9.48 10.26 2.91
CA LEU A 28 8.11 10.69 2.59
C LEU A 28 7.60 10.07 1.27
N SER A 29 8.45 9.98 0.27
CA SER A 29 8.11 9.28 -0.98
C SER A 29 7.83 7.80 -0.75
N PHE A 30 8.62 7.13 0.10
CA PHE A 30 8.41 5.74 0.46
C PHE A 30 7.09 5.54 1.21
N LEU A 31 6.73 6.42 2.15
CA LEU A 31 5.43 6.40 2.81
C LEU A 31 4.26 6.52 1.82
N SER A 32 4.41 7.35 0.80
CA SER A 32 3.41 7.48 -0.28
C SER A 32 3.25 6.17 -1.07
N ILE A 33 4.34 5.45 -1.34
CA ILE A 33 4.31 4.12 -1.96
C ILE A 33 3.64 3.11 -1.04
N MET A 34 3.98 3.09 0.26
CA MET A 34 3.35 2.22 1.25
C MET A 34 1.83 2.44 1.33
N ALA A 35 1.39 3.68 1.32
CA ALA A 35 -0.04 4.01 1.34
C ALA A 35 -0.77 3.49 0.09
N ARG A 36 -0.13 3.57 -1.07
CA ARG A 36 -0.68 3.14 -2.36
C ARG A 36 -0.72 1.62 -2.51
N PHE A 37 0.34 0.95 -2.09
CA PHE A 37 0.54 -0.49 -2.27
C PHE A 37 0.51 -1.26 -0.94
N HIS A 38 -0.30 -0.83 0.01
CA HIS A 38 -0.35 -1.33 1.40
C HIS A 38 -0.57 -2.85 1.54
N LYS A 39 -0.99 -3.53 0.49
CA LYS A 39 -1.18 -5.00 0.46
C LYS A 39 0.11 -5.78 0.22
N TYR A 40 1.19 -5.10 -0.17
CA TYR A 40 2.46 -5.72 -0.48
C TYR A 40 3.42 -5.68 0.72
N PRO A 41 4.27 -6.69 0.90
CA PRO A 41 5.30 -6.68 1.93
C PRO A 41 6.36 -5.59 1.65
N VAL A 42 7.08 -5.17 2.70
CA VAL A 42 8.07 -4.07 2.62
C VAL A 42 9.13 -4.31 1.55
N ALA A 43 9.59 -5.55 1.37
CA ALA A 43 10.55 -5.89 0.32
C ALA A 43 10.04 -5.54 -1.09
N ASP A 44 8.76 -5.84 -1.38
CA ASP A 44 8.11 -5.49 -2.64
C ASP A 44 7.92 -3.98 -2.78
N LEU A 45 7.47 -3.32 -1.69
CA LEU A 45 7.29 -1.86 -1.64
C LEU A 45 8.58 -1.12 -1.95
N THR A 46 9.71 -1.68 -1.52
CA THR A 46 11.04 -1.12 -1.84
C THR A 46 11.33 -1.22 -3.34
N SER A 47 11.04 -2.35 -3.97
CA SER A 47 11.18 -2.49 -5.42
C SER A 47 10.26 -1.52 -6.17
N PHE A 48 9.02 -1.33 -5.71
CA PHE A 48 8.12 -0.32 -6.28
C PHE A 48 8.67 1.11 -6.11
N ALA A 49 9.25 1.43 -4.95
CA ALA A 49 9.83 2.75 -4.71
C ALA A 49 11.03 3.06 -5.63
N ILE A 50 11.77 2.04 -6.04
CA ILE A 50 12.94 2.18 -6.91
C ILE A 50 12.55 2.18 -8.40
N GLU A 51 11.64 1.30 -8.81
CA GLU A 51 11.38 1.01 -10.23
C GLU A 51 10.04 1.57 -10.74
N ALA A 52 9.02 1.68 -9.85
CA ALA A 52 7.69 2.06 -10.31
C ALA A 52 7.59 3.54 -10.65
N PRO A 53 7.09 3.92 -11.83
CA PRO A 53 6.68 5.28 -12.11
C PRO A 53 5.65 5.80 -11.10
N ALA A 54 5.66 7.10 -10.85
CA ALA A 54 4.74 7.73 -9.89
C ALA A 54 3.24 7.51 -10.23
N MET A 55 2.94 7.23 -11.49
CA MET A 55 1.59 7.00 -11.99
C MET A 55 1.07 5.58 -11.73
N PHE A 56 1.90 4.63 -11.32
CA PHE A 56 1.45 3.26 -11.06
C PHE A 56 0.42 3.24 -9.93
N THR A 57 -0.68 2.53 -10.15
CA THR A 57 -1.85 2.52 -9.26
C THR A 57 -2.29 1.13 -8.85
N ALA A 58 -2.28 0.18 -9.77
CA ALA A 58 -2.67 -1.20 -9.52
C ALA A 58 -1.73 -2.14 -10.26
N VAL A 59 -0.92 -2.85 -9.52
CA VAL A 59 0.09 -3.77 -10.07
C VAL A 59 -0.27 -5.21 -9.78
N ALA A 60 -0.06 -6.08 -10.76
CA ALA A 60 -0.21 -7.52 -10.60
C ALA A 60 0.64 -8.27 -11.63
N SER A 61 0.75 -9.59 -11.47
CA SER A 61 1.43 -10.45 -12.44
C SER A 61 0.64 -10.53 -13.76
N ALA A 62 1.33 -10.88 -14.86
CA ALA A 62 0.69 -11.07 -16.16
C ALA A 62 -0.45 -12.10 -16.10
N ASP A 63 -0.22 -13.21 -15.38
CA ASP A 63 -1.24 -14.26 -15.19
C ASP A 63 -2.48 -13.75 -14.47
N PHE A 64 -2.31 -12.88 -13.47
CA PHE A 64 -3.42 -12.27 -12.75
C PHE A 64 -4.25 -11.38 -13.68
N TRP A 65 -3.60 -10.53 -14.46
CA TRP A 65 -4.29 -9.68 -15.45
C TRP A 65 -5.05 -10.50 -16.49
N ALA A 66 -4.45 -11.56 -17.00
CA ALA A 66 -5.09 -12.43 -17.99
C ALA A 66 -6.31 -13.17 -17.41
N LYS A 67 -6.17 -13.77 -16.22
CA LYS A 67 -7.23 -14.60 -15.62
C LYS A 67 -8.42 -13.81 -15.09
N HIS A 68 -8.15 -12.68 -14.41
CA HIS A 68 -9.19 -11.96 -13.70
C HIS A 68 -9.79 -10.79 -14.47
N PHE A 69 -9.02 -10.22 -15.41
CA PHE A 69 -9.44 -9.03 -16.15
C PHE A 69 -9.40 -9.23 -17.67
N HIS A 70 -9.01 -10.41 -18.13
CA HIS A 70 -8.83 -10.72 -19.57
C HIS A 70 -7.95 -9.69 -20.30
N ARG A 71 -6.98 -9.11 -19.57
CA ARG A 71 -6.08 -8.10 -20.11
C ARG A 71 -4.75 -8.72 -20.51
N SER A 72 -4.21 -8.25 -21.63
CA SER A 72 -2.87 -8.59 -22.11
C SER A 72 -1.87 -7.53 -21.69
N ILE A 73 -0.61 -7.91 -21.54
CA ILE A 73 0.48 -6.96 -21.25
C ILE A 73 0.85 -6.25 -22.55
N SER A 74 0.97 -4.92 -22.47
CA SER A 74 1.39 -4.10 -23.60
C SER A 74 2.82 -4.44 -24.02
N PRO A 75 3.14 -4.49 -25.33
CA PRO A 75 4.50 -4.75 -25.81
C PRO A 75 5.56 -3.76 -25.30
N ARG A 76 5.14 -2.58 -24.84
CA ARG A 76 6.01 -1.52 -24.31
C ARG A 76 6.11 -1.54 -22.79
N ALA A 77 5.40 -2.44 -22.12
CA ALA A 77 5.41 -2.55 -20.67
C ALA A 77 6.80 -2.92 -20.16
N LYS A 78 7.23 -2.26 -19.10
CA LYS A 78 8.49 -2.55 -18.40
C LYS A 78 8.25 -3.36 -17.14
N GLY A 79 7.15 -3.06 -16.44
CA GLY A 79 6.82 -3.64 -15.17
C GLY A 79 7.83 -3.32 -14.06
N VAL A 80 7.63 -3.94 -12.90
CA VAL A 80 8.53 -3.90 -11.76
C VAL A 80 8.91 -5.33 -11.40
N THR A 81 10.19 -5.57 -11.17
CA THR A 81 10.69 -6.90 -10.81
C THR A 81 10.64 -7.11 -9.31
N LEU A 82 9.88 -8.10 -8.88
CA LEU A 82 9.78 -8.56 -7.49
C LEU A 82 10.45 -9.93 -7.32
N ILE A 83 10.88 -10.21 -6.10
CA ILE A 83 11.36 -11.54 -5.72
C ILE A 83 10.23 -12.26 -4.99
N LYS A 84 9.75 -13.34 -5.57
CA LYS A 84 8.72 -14.23 -4.99
C LYS A 84 9.29 -15.64 -4.89
N ASP A 85 9.35 -16.18 -3.68
CA ASP A 85 9.88 -17.52 -3.42
C ASP A 85 11.28 -17.74 -4.04
N GLY A 86 12.16 -16.72 -3.92
CA GLY A 86 13.52 -16.74 -4.48
C GLY A 86 13.59 -16.60 -6.00
N LYS A 87 12.45 -16.39 -6.69
CA LYS A 87 12.38 -16.25 -8.15
C LYS A 87 12.01 -14.82 -8.54
N LYS A 88 12.59 -14.34 -9.63
CA LYS A 88 12.20 -13.07 -10.23
C LYS A 88 10.82 -13.20 -10.90
N THR A 89 9.91 -12.32 -10.54
CA THR A 89 8.58 -12.21 -11.16
C THR A 89 8.32 -10.75 -11.52
N VAL A 90 7.92 -10.49 -12.75
CA VAL A 90 7.59 -9.13 -13.19
C VAL A 90 6.11 -8.84 -12.95
N PHE A 91 5.85 -7.71 -12.33
CA PHE A 91 4.51 -7.17 -12.07
C PHE A 91 4.29 -5.94 -12.95
N TYR A 92 3.09 -5.83 -13.48
CA TYR A 92 2.70 -4.77 -14.41
C TYR A 92 1.57 -3.96 -13.83
N ASP A 93 1.63 -2.64 -14.03
CA ASP A 93 0.53 -1.75 -13.66
C ASP A 93 -0.62 -1.87 -14.67
N VAL A 94 -1.83 -1.51 -14.25
CA VAL A 94 -3.00 -1.48 -15.12
C VAL A 94 -2.78 -0.62 -16.37
N SER A 95 -2.01 0.47 -16.27
CA SER A 95 -1.65 1.34 -17.40
C SER A 95 -0.75 0.68 -18.43
N GLU A 96 -0.06 -0.39 -18.06
CA GLU A 96 0.81 -1.20 -18.93
C GLU A 96 0.06 -2.40 -19.53
N THR A 97 -1.26 -2.48 -19.36
CA THR A 97 -2.09 -3.57 -19.86
C THR A 97 -3.14 -3.08 -20.85
N GLU A 98 -3.52 -3.94 -21.76
CA GLU A 98 -4.52 -3.67 -22.80
C GLU A 98 -5.80 -4.45 -22.50
N ALA A 99 -6.95 -3.76 -22.49
CA ALA A 99 -8.24 -4.38 -22.33
C ALA A 99 -8.73 -5.02 -23.63
N PRO A 100 -9.48 -6.13 -23.58
CA PRO A 100 -10.10 -6.69 -24.76
C PRO A 100 -11.12 -5.69 -25.34
N ARG A 101 -11.12 -5.55 -26.66
CA ARG A 101 -11.99 -4.56 -27.36
C ARG A 101 -13.47 -4.77 -27.10
N ASN A 102 -13.90 -6.03 -26.91
CA ASN A 102 -15.30 -6.41 -26.85
C ASN A 102 -15.88 -6.45 -25.41
N ASN A 103 -15.05 -6.45 -24.39
CA ASN A 103 -15.49 -6.50 -23.00
C ASN A 103 -14.40 -5.95 -22.07
N PRO A 104 -14.20 -4.62 -22.01
CA PRO A 104 -13.25 -4.02 -21.09
C PRO A 104 -13.77 -4.17 -19.67
N LEU A 105 -13.25 -5.15 -18.92
CA LEU A 105 -13.50 -5.21 -17.48
C LEU A 105 -12.85 -4.00 -16.80
N ASP A 106 -13.67 -3.22 -16.13
CA ASP A 106 -13.21 -2.05 -15.37
C ASP A 106 -12.40 -2.50 -14.14
N VAL A 107 -11.18 -2.02 -14.05
CA VAL A 107 -10.31 -2.28 -12.89
C VAL A 107 -10.68 -1.28 -11.81
N ARG A 108 -11.58 -1.70 -10.93
CA ARG A 108 -12.00 -0.86 -9.80
C ARG A 108 -10.87 -0.80 -8.77
N LEU A 109 -10.20 0.32 -8.73
CA LEU A 109 -9.24 0.63 -7.68
C LEU A 109 -10.01 0.93 -6.39
N TRP A 110 -9.45 0.52 -5.26
CA TRP A 110 -9.99 0.93 -3.98
C TRP A 110 -9.87 2.46 -3.86
N GLN A 111 -11.00 3.12 -3.67
CA GLN A 111 -11.05 4.56 -3.43
C GLN A 111 -11.68 4.81 -2.07
N TYR A 112 -11.06 5.70 -1.31
CA TYR A 112 -11.66 6.22 -0.11
C TYR A 112 -12.86 7.10 -0.50
N ASN A 113 -14.04 6.71 -0.07
CA ASN A 113 -15.26 7.45 -0.32
C ASN A 113 -16.07 7.62 0.97
N GLU A 114 -17.12 8.45 0.93
CA GLU A 114 -17.94 8.75 2.10
C GLU A 114 -18.60 7.51 2.72
N SER A 115 -18.97 6.52 1.93
CA SER A 115 -19.55 5.27 2.45
C SER A 115 -18.53 4.43 3.22
N VAL A 116 -17.27 4.41 2.77
CA VAL A 116 -16.15 3.77 3.49
C VAL A 116 -15.87 4.54 4.77
N HIS A 117 -15.87 5.88 4.72
CA HIS A 117 -15.72 6.74 5.89
C HIS A 117 -16.79 6.47 6.96
N LYS A 118 -18.06 6.39 6.56
CA LYS A 118 -19.17 6.06 7.47
C LYS A 118 -19.01 4.67 8.09
N LYS A 119 -18.60 3.67 7.31
CA LYS A 119 -18.35 2.32 7.82
C LYS A 119 -17.17 2.28 8.80
N LEU A 120 -16.09 3.00 8.52
CA LEU A 120 -14.92 3.09 9.40
C LEU A 120 -15.26 3.84 10.71
N ASN A 121 -16.02 4.90 10.65
CA ASN A 121 -16.45 5.67 11.82
C ASN A 121 -17.55 4.97 12.63
N GLY A 122 -18.42 4.20 11.99
CA GLY A 122 -19.47 3.41 12.63
C GLY A 122 -18.97 2.08 13.20
N SER A 123 -17.88 1.55 12.69
CA SER A 123 -17.25 0.38 13.24
C SER A 123 -16.42 0.76 14.48
N ASN A 124 -16.33 -0.15 15.45
CA ASN A 124 -15.59 0.01 16.71
C ASN A 124 -14.07 0.30 16.57
N LEU A 125 -13.61 0.75 15.41
CA LEU A 125 -12.21 1.13 15.15
C LEU A 125 -11.70 2.23 16.08
N ARG A 126 -12.56 3.14 16.56
CA ARG A 126 -12.21 4.09 17.63
C ARG A 126 -11.75 3.40 18.90
N ASN A 127 -12.28 2.22 19.19
CA ASN A 127 -11.89 1.44 20.35
C ASN A 127 -10.57 0.67 20.14
N PHE A 128 -10.20 0.42 18.88
CA PHE A 128 -8.98 -0.31 18.52
C PHE A 128 -7.75 0.60 18.42
N ILE A 129 -7.94 1.83 17.91
CA ILE A 129 -6.84 2.78 17.66
C ILE A 129 -6.52 3.64 18.90
N PHE A 130 -7.51 3.88 19.79
CA PHE A 130 -7.33 4.69 20.98
C PHE A 130 -7.93 4.03 22.24
N PRO A 131 -7.39 2.91 22.72
CA PRO A 131 -7.92 2.27 23.93
C PRO A 131 -7.80 3.14 25.19
N GLN A 132 -6.89 4.11 25.24
CA GLN A 132 -6.66 4.98 26.41
C GLN A 132 -7.62 6.17 26.54
N ALA A 133 -8.22 6.63 25.44
CA ALA A 133 -9.13 7.80 25.50
C ALA A 133 -10.39 7.57 26.34
N ARG A 134 -10.80 6.30 26.57
CA ARG A 134 -11.95 5.95 27.40
C ARG A 134 -11.66 5.96 28.91
N GLN A 135 -10.42 5.75 29.33
CA GLN A 135 -10.10 5.75 30.76
C GLN A 135 -10.06 7.16 31.33
N ASP A 136 -9.58 8.14 30.56
CA ASP A 136 -9.50 9.53 31.01
C ASP A 136 -10.86 10.21 31.15
N SER A 137 -11.82 9.89 30.29
CA SER A 137 -13.18 10.45 30.40
C SER A 137 -13.95 9.89 31.59
N ARG A 138 -13.72 8.64 31.98
CA ARG A 138 -14.31 8.05 33.20
C ARG A 138 -13.65 8.60 34.47
N ARG A 139 -12.35 8.81 34.49
CA ARG A 139 -11.65 9.45 35.62
C ARG A 139 -12.10 10.90 35.83
N ARG A 140 -12.29 11.69 34.77
CA ARG A 140 -12.80 13.06 34.88
C ARG A 140 -14.23 13.12 35.44
N LYS A 141 -15.15 12.24 35.00
CA LYS A 141 -16.51 12.18 35.53
C LYS A 141 -16.56 11.76 37.01
N SER A 142 -15.70 10.83 37.44
CA SER A 142 -15.62 10.43 38.85
C SER A 142 -15.05 11.53 39.75
N ALA A 143 -14.13 12.37 39.23
CA ALA A 143 -13.57 13.47 39.97
C ALA A 143 -14.53 14.67 40.12
N GLU A 144 -15.47 14.88 39.18
CA GLU A 144 -16.51 15.91 39.28
C GLU A 144 -17.65 15.55 40.24
N LEU A 145 -17.99 14.26 40.32
CA LEU A 145 -19.06 13.77 41.21
C LEU A 145 -18.65 13.80 42.71
N GLY A 146 -17.35 13.86 43.00
CA GLY A 146 -16.84 13.96 44.39
C GLY A 146 -16.81 15.35 44.99
N LYS A 147 -17.14 16.42 44.24
CA LYS A 147 -17.06 17.83 44.67
C LYS A 147 -18.41 18.48 44.94
N ARG A 148 -19.44 17.76 45.34
CA ARG A 148 -20.67 18.42 45.84
C ARG A 148 -20.47 18.83 47.31
N PRO A 149 -20.59 20.12 47.62
CA PRO A 149 -20.57 20.57 49.02
C PRO A 149 -21.80 20.02 49.73
N ARG A 150 -21.59 19.45 50.94
CA ARG A 150 -22.67 19.16 51.86
C ARG A 150 -23.03 20.46 52.56
N PHE A 151 -24.26 20.91 52.35
CA PHE A 151 -24.90 21.87 53.21
C PHE A 151 -25.49 21.17 54.43
#